data_b2edfc845899e98088d9c23228c78fff
#
_entry.id   b2edfc845899e98088d9c23228c78fff
#
_cell.length_a   1.000
_cell.length_b   1.000
_cell.length_c   1.000
_cell.angle_alpha   90.00
_cell.angle_beta   90.00
_cell.angle_gamma   90.00
#
_symmetry.space_group_name_H-M   'P 1'
#
loop_
_entity.id
_entity.type
_entity.pdbx_description
1 polymer ?
#
loop_
_entity_poly.entity_id
_entity_poly.type
_entity_poly.pdbx_seq_one_letter_code
_entity_poly.pdbx_strand_id
1 'polypeptide(L)'
;VKLPHKRLQHVWGFVVTHAALTTELAHGLAFTELAAGHKQLEVLFDEPSPELGIPPGAFADFKLKVVHVSTTTQLFTGDEYRQRLLGELKKRGVLDSPEGLWGLQQMRKSSEAARGVLQKRGVKIFAANALDLLADSAMEGFFPVQKNVAEWMGDTRVHRKGKPLISREQVLGLLEKMEPGDILVARQNWYLSNVGLPGFWPHAEIYLGRPEELAAYFDADPGVQAFVSAVGGTKKLSTYLATRFPEKWKAYQGLDGHGDPLRIIEAISEGVSFTGAEHGMRVDYLGVMRPRLSKADKAKAIVRAF
;
A
#
# COMPACT_ATOMS: atom_id res chain seq x y z
N VAL A 1 -5.85 -22.20 -20.54
CA VAL A 1 -6.31 -22.55 -19.18
C VAL A 1 -6.16 -21.30 -18.32
N LYS A 2 -7.28 -20.73 -17.81
CA LYS A 2 -7.23 -19.57 -16.90
C LYS A 2 -6.57 -20.01 -15.58
N LEU A 3 -5.63 -19.23 -15.08
CA LEU A 3 -5.09 -19.44 -13.73
C LEU A 3 -6.23 -19.37 -12.71
N PRO A 4 -6.27 -20.24 -11.69
CA PRO A 4 -7.18 -20.08 -10.56
C PRO A 4 -7.03 -18.69 -9.97
N HIS A 5 -8.12 -18.05 -9.58
CA HIS A 5 -8.16 -16.66 -9.09
C HIS A 5 -7.12 -16.40 -7.98
N LYS A 6 -6.97 -17.33 -7.04
CA LYS A 6 -5.96 -17.25 -5.97
C LYS A 6 -4.50 -17.17 -6.49
N ARG A 7 -4.16 -17.92 -7.53
CA ARG A 7 -2.80 -17.86 -8.12
C ARG A 7 -2.54 -16.55 -8.83
N LEU A 8 -3.56 -15.94 -9.45
CA LEU A 8 -3.43 -14.64 -10.08
C LEU A 8 -3.19 -13.53 -9.04
N GLN A 9 -3.89 -13.57 -7.91
CA GLN A 9 -3.68 -12.64 -6.80
C GLN A 9 -2.25 -12.74 -6.24
N HIS A 10 -1.72 -13.95 -6.07
CA HIS A 10 -0.33 -14.14 -5.63
C HIS A 10 0.69 -13.54 -6.61
N VAL A 11 0.45 -13.71 -7.92
CA VAL A 11 1.31 -13.14 -8.96
C VAL A 11 1.31 -11.62 -8.89
N TRP A 12 0.13 -11.01 -8.78
CA TRP A 12 0.00 -9.56 -8.64
C TRP A 12 0.63 -9.06 -7.34
N GLY A 13 0.39 -9.73 -6.23
CA GLY A 13 1.03 -9.44 -4.95
C GLY A 13 2.56 -9.44 -5.08
N PHE A 14 3.14 -10.46 -5.72
CA PHE A 14 4.57 -10.50 -5.99
C PHE A 14 5.05 -9.33 -6.87
N VAL A 15 4.35 -9.03 -7.97
CA VAL A 15 4.72 -7.94 -8.87
C VAL A 15 4.75 -6.60 -8.12
N VAL A 16 3.71 -6.30 -7.35
CA VAL A 16 3.63 -5.04 -6.60
C VAL A 16 4.71 -4.97 -5.52
N THR A 17 4.85 -6.01 -4.71
CA THR A 17 5.83 -6.05 -3.60
C THR A 17 7.26 -5.96 -4.12
N HIS A 18 7.59 -6.70 -5.17
CA HIS A 18 8.93 -6.69 -5.72
C HIS A 18 9.23 -5.39 -6.46
N ALA A 19 8.25 -4.77 -7.13
CA ALA A 19 8.39 -3.45 -7.72
C ALA A 19 8.68 -2.38 -6.64
N ALA A 20 7.96 -2.42 -5.52
CA ALA A 20 8.18 -1.52 -4.39
C ALA A 20 9.59 -1.71 -3.80
N LEU A 21 9.98 -2.95 -3.47
CA LEU A 21 11.28 -3.29 -2.91
C LEU A 21 12.43 -2.85 -3.83
N THR A 22 12.34 -3.14 -5.12
CA THR A 22 13.40 -2.76 -6.07
C THR A 22 13.49 -1.26 -6.28
N THR A 23 12.35 -0.55 -6.21
CA THR A 23 12.31 0.91 -6.30
C THR A 23 12.94 1.57 -5.08
N GLU A 24 12.58 1.11 -3.88
CA GLU A 24 13.18 1.57 -2.63
C GLU A 24 14.68 1.34 -2.62
N LEU A 25 15.12 0.14 -2.96
CA LEU A 25 16.53 -0.20 -3.02
C LEU A 25 17.30 0.66 -4.03
N ALA A 26 16.73 0.88 -5.22
CA ALA A 26 17.35 1.74 -6.24
C ALA A 26 17.52 3.18 -5.75
N HIS A 27 16.49 3.75 -5.12
CA HIS A 27 16.56 5.10 -4.57
C HIS A 27 17.46 5.19 -3.34
N GLY A 28 17.41 4.19 -2.45
CA GLY A 28 18.27 4.12 -1.28
C GLY A 28 19.74 4.04 -1.65
N LEU A 29 20.09 3.21 -2.64
CA LEU A 29 21.45 3.12 -3.18
C LEU A 29 21.89 4.43 -3.85
N ALA A 30 21.01 5.05 -4.66
CA ALA A 30 21.32 6.32 -5.33
C ALA A 30 21.52 7.45 -4.30
N PHE A 31 20.68 7.51 -3.25
CA PHE A 31 20.82 8.47 -2.16
C PHE A 31 22.13 8.25 -1.38
N THR A 32 22.46 7.01 -1.06
CA THR A 32 23.72 6.66 -0.41
C THR A 32 24.92 7.05 -1.27
N GLU A 33 24.85 6.83 -2.60
CA GLU A 33 25.89 7.19 -3.53
C GLU A 33 26.08 8.71 -3.63
N LEU A 34 24.99 9.47 -3.65
CA LEU A 34 25.01 10.92 -3.68
C LEU A 34 25.64 11.49 -2.39
N ALA A 35 25.25 10.98 -1.23
CA ALA A 35 25.77 11.42 0.05
C ALA A 35 27.26 11.07 0.25
N ALA A 36 27.69 9.90 -0.22
CA ALA A 36 29.06 9.39 -0.03
C ALA A 36 30.17 10.26 -0.65
N GLY A 37 29.80 11.16 -1.55
CA GLY A 37 30.73 12.17 -2.11
C GLY A 37 30.88 13.44 -1.24
N HIS A 38 30.08 13.58 -0.17
CA HIS A 38 29.95 14.81 0.60
C HIS A 38 29.97 14.53 2.11
N LYS A 39 31.16 14.54 2.72
CA LYS A 39 31.33 14.31 4.16
C LYS A 39 30.40 15.15 5.05
N GLN A 40 30.13 16.38 4.67
CA GLN A 40 29.24 17.27 5.41
C GLN A 40 27.77 16.81 5.40
N LEU A 41 27.32 16.24 4.27
CA LEU A 41 25.98 15.66 4.19
C LEU A 41 25.86 14.38 5.02
N GLU A 42 26.89 13.54 5.07
CA GLU A 42 26.87 12.36 5.93
C GLU A 42 26.75 12.73 7.41
N VAL A 43 27.50 13.74 7.86
CA VAL A 43 27.40 14.26 9.22
C VAL A 43 26.02 14.81 9.51
N LEU A 44 25.48 15.63 8.60
CA LEU A 44 24.16 16.24 8.75
C LEU A 44 23.04 15.19 8.83
N PHE A 45 23.11 14.15 8.01
CA PHE A 45 22.10 13.08 8.01
C PHE A 45 22.21 12.11 9.19
N ASP A 46 23.35 12.08 9.86
CA ASP A 46 23.56 11.33 11.10
C ASP A 46 23.23 12.13 12.36
N GLU A 47 22.93 13.44 12.22
CA GLU A 47 22.45 14.26 13.34
C GLU A 47 21.08 13.78 13.83
N PRO A 48 20.87 13.71 15.14
CA PRO A 48 19.57 13.35 15.69
C PRO A 48 18.52 14.42 15.41
N SER A 49 17.31 14.01 15.05
CA SER A 49 16.15 14.91 15.01
C SER A 49 15.08 14.38 15.98
N PRO A 50 15.08 14.84 17.23
CA PRO A 50 14.14 14.37 18.25
C PRO A 50 12.67 14.60 17.87
N GLU A 51 12.39 15.70 17.16
CA GLU A 51 11.05 16.04 16.69
C GLU A 51 10.50 14.98 15.71
N LEU A 52 11.40 14.42 14.91
CA LEU A 52 11.08 13.35 13.95
C LEU A 52 11.35 11.95 14.53
N GLY A 53 11.89 11.88 15.77
CA GLY A 53 12.29 10.64 16.41
C GLY A 53 13.43 9.94 15.67
N ILE A 54 14.28 10.68 14.98
CA ILE A 54 15.46 10.16 14.29
C ILE A 54 16.62 10.09 15.30
N PRO A 55 17.15 8.89 15.58
CA PRO A 55 18.29 8.74 16.48
C PRO A 55 19.60 9.22 15.82
N PRO A 56 20.64 9.50 16.59
CA PRO A 56 21.97 9.75 16.05
C PRO A 56 22.46 8.52 15.26
N GLY A 57 23.15 8.72 14.16
CA GLY A 57 23.68 7.64 13.31
C GLY A 57 22.63 6.95 12.43
N ALA A 58 21.44 7.52 12.29
CA ALA A 58 20.35 6.93 11.50
C ALA A 58 20.72 6.73 10.03
N PHE A 59 21.54 7.61 9.47
CA PHE A 59 21.98 7.47 8.07
C PHE A 59 23.04 6.36 7.93
N ALA A 60 23.91 6.19 8.89
CA ALA A 60 24.84 5.06 8.93
C ALA A 60 24.10 3.73 8.97
N ASP A 61 23.07 3.61 9.84
CA ASP A 61 22.19 2.44 9.89
C ASP A 61 21.42 2.22 8.59
N PHE A 62 20.94 3.29 7.97
CA PHE A 62 20.28 3.20 6.66
C PHE A 62 21.22 2.66 5.59
N LYS A 63 22.46 3.18 5.51
CA LYS A 63 23.49 2.69 4.57
C LYS A 63 23.73 1.19 4.74
N LEU A 64 23.86 0.72 5.98
CA LEU A 64 24.08 -0.69 6.29
C LEU A 64 22.89 -1.55 5.83
N LYS A 65 21.66 -1.12 6.05
CA LYS A 65 20.44 -1.84 5.62
C LYS A 65 20.32 -1.92 4.11
N VAL A 66 20.60 -0.83 3.39
CA VAL A 66 20.51 -0.79 1.93
C VAL A 66 21.53 -1.71 1.26
N VAL A 67 22.72 -1.87 1.83
CA VAL A 67 23.78 -2.75 1.29
C VAL A 67 23.81 -4.14 1.97
N HIS A 68 22.85 -4.44 2.85
CA HIS A 68 22.83 -5.70 3.58
C HIS A 68 22.65 -6.91 2.64
N VAL A 69 23.30 -8.01 2.97
CA VAL A 69 23.27 -9.26 2.17
C VAL A 69 21.83 -9.73 1.92
N SER A 70 20.96 -9.69 2.93
CA SER A 70 19.56 -10.10 2.78
C SER A 70 18.82 -9.25 1.75
N THR A 71 19.00 -7.93 1.73
CA THR A 71 18.36 -7.01 0.78
C THR A 71 18.85 -7.29 -0.64
N THR A 72 20.15 -7.50 -0.80
CA THR A 72 20.74 -7.84 -2.09
C THR A 72 20.27 -9.22 -2.58
N THR A 73 20.18 -10.20 -1.70
CA THR A 73 19.66 -11.55 -2.01
C THR A 73 18.21 -11.48 -2.46
N GLN A 74 17.35 -10.71 -1.78
CA GLN A 74 15.96 -10.51 -2.17
C GLN A 74 15.81 -9.88 -3.55
N LEU A 75 16.69 -8.92 -3.90
CA LEU A 75 16.70 -8.32 -5.22
C LEU A 75 16.99 -9.38 -6.30
N PHE A 76 18.05 -10.18 -6.15
CA PHE A 76 18.46 -11.16 -7.16
C PHE A 76 17.49 -12.33 -7.28
N THR A 77 17.03 -12.88 -6.14
CA THR A 77 16.03 -13.97 -6.11
C THR A 77 14.71 -13.54 -6.71
N GLY A 78 14.24 -12.35 -6.34
CA GLY A 78 13.02 -11.79 -6.89
C GLY A 78 13.10 -11.55 -8.39
N ASP A 79 14.23 -11.09 -8.88
CA ASP A 79 14.47 -10.89 -10.33
C ASP A 79 14.47 -12.19 -11.11
N GLU A 80 15.09 -13.24 -10.60
CA GLU A 80 15.05 -14.56 -11.23
C GLU A 80 13.63 -15.13 -11.26
N TYR A 81 12.92 -15.05 -10.14
CA TYR A 81 11.52 -15.45 -10.09
C TYR A 81 10.66 -14.65 -11.08
N ARG A 82 10.87 -13.34 -11.17
CA ARG A 82 10.21 -12.47 -12.15
C ARG A 82 10.43 -12.95 -13.58
N GLN A 83 11.66 -13.30 -13.95
CA GLN A 83 11.98 -13.75 -15.31
C GLN A 83 11.24 -15.07 -15.65
N ARG A 84 11.21 -16.02 -14.72
CA ARG A 84 10.44 -17.28 -14.87
C ARG A 84 8.95 -17.00 -15.01
N LEU A 85 8.43 -16.12 -14.15
CA LEU A 85 7.02 -15.75 -14.11
C LEU A 85 6.58 -15.03 -15.39
N LEU A 86 7.40 -14.14 -15.93
CA LEU A 86 7.14 -13.41 -17.17
C LEU A 86 6.91 -14.36 -18.35
N GLY A 87 7.71 -15.40 -18.47
CA GLY A 87 7.55 -16.41 -19.53
C GLY A 87 6.19 -17.09 -19.45
N GLU A 88 5.71 -17.43 -18.26
CA GLU A 88 4.43 -18.05 -18.03
C GLU A 88 3.25 -17.07 -18.23
N LEU A 89 3.37 -15.85 -17.75
CA LEU A 89 2.32 -14.84 -17.86
C LEU A 89 2.12 -14.39 -19.32
N LYS A 90 3.23 -14.25 -20.07
CA LYS A 90 3.18 -13.94 -21.51
C LYS A 90 2.47 -15.03 -22.29
N LYS A 91 2.79 -16.31 -22.05
CA LYS A 91 2.12 -17.44 -22.69
C LYS A 91 0.61 -17.49 -22.42
N ARG A 92 0.15 -16.87 -21.34
CA ARG A 92 -1.24 -16.89 -20.88
C ARG A 92 -2.01 -15.61 -21.16
N GLY A 93 -1.41 -14.61 -21.81
CA GLY A 93 -2.04 -13.31 -22.13
C GLY A 93 -2.39 -12.46 -20.89
N VAL A 94 -1.81 -12.76 -19.73
CA VAL A 94 -2.12 -12.03 -18.48
C VAL A 94 -1.44 -10.65 -18.43
N LEU A 95 -0.43 -10.44 -19.28
CA LEU A 95 0.35 -9.19 -19.34
C LEU A 95 -0.26 -8.14 -20.26
N ASP A 96 -1.42 -8.41 -20.84
CA ASP A 96 -2.02 -7.51 -21.82
C ASP A 96 -2.76 -6.33 -21.15
N SER A 97 -2.80 -6.27 -19.82
CA SER A 97 -3.35 -5.12 -19.12
C SER A 97 -2.29 -4.01 -18.95
N PRO A 98 -2.68 -2.71 -19.11
CA PRO A 98 -1.76 -1.58 -18.93
C PRO A 98 -1.07 -1.56 -17.56
N GLU A 99 -1.79 -1.92 -16.50
CA GLU A 99 -1.29 -1.96 -15.12
C GLU A 99 -0.22 -3.05 -14.93
N GLY A 100 -0.44 -4.22 -15.55
CA GLY A 100 0.51 -5.32 -15.53
C GLY A 100 1.81 -4.96 -16.24
N LEU A 101 1.72 -4.39 -17.41
CA LEU A 101 2.87 -3.91 -18.18
C LEU A 101 3.63 -2.83 -17.42
N TRP A 102 2.93 -1.86 -16.80
CA TRP A 102 3.54 -0.80 -16.02
C TRP A 102 4.33 -1.35 -14.81
N GLY A 103 3.71 -2.20 -14.00
CA GLY A 103 4.36 -2.81 -12.84
C GLY A 103 5.63 -3.58 -13.21
N LEU A 104 5.59 -4.35 -14.28
CA LEU A 104 6.75 -5.10 -14.77
C LEU A 104 7.85 -4.20 -15.34
N GLN A 105 7.48 -3.10 -15.99
CA GLN A 105 8.45 -2.09 -16.45
C GLN A 105 9.14 -1.40 -15.27
N GLN A 106 8.38 -1.04 -14.22
CA GLN A 106 8.97 -0.46 -13.01
C GLN A 106 9.93 -1.43 -12.32
N MET A 107 9.53 -2.69 -12.11
CA MET A 107 10.42 -3.72 -11.57
C MET A 107 11.73 -3.81 -12.37
N ARG A 108 11.65 -3.89 -13.69
CA ARG A 108 12.84 -3.99 -14.54
C ARG A 108 13.72 -2.75 -14.40
N LYS A 109 13.15 -1.55 -14.53
CA LYS A 109 13.88 -0.29 -14.44
C LYS A 109 14.58 -0.13 -13.09
N SER A 110 13.86 -0.41 -11.99
CA SER A 110 14.41 -0.28 -10.64
C SER A 110 15.47 -1.35 -10.34
N SER A 111 15.26 -2.60 -10.78
CA SER A 111 16.26 -3.66 -10.64
C SER A 111 17.54 -3.35 -11.41
N GLU A 112 17.42 -2.85 -12.64
CA GLU A 112 18.57 -2.45 -13.46
C GLU A 112 19.34 -1.28 -12.79
N ALA A 113 18.64 -0.28 -12.25
CA ALA A 113 19.24 0.83 -11.53
C ALA A 113 19.96 0.35 -10.25
N ALA A 114 19.30 -0.47 -9.42
CA ALA A 114 19.92 -1.02 -8.22
C ALA A 114 21.16 -1.86 -8.53
N ARG A 115 21.09 -2.73 -9.53
CA ARG A 115 22.25 -3.54 -9.99
C ARG A 115 23.39 -2.67 -10.49
N GLY A 116 23.09 -1.61 -11.25
CA GLY A 116 24.09 -0.67 -11.75
C GLY A 116 24.91 -0.01 -10.64
N VAL A 117 24.26 0.41 -9.55
CA VAL A 117 24.94 0.98 -8.38
C VAL A 117 25.74 -0.10 -7.65
N LEU A 118 25.16 -1.28 -7.41
CA LEU A 118 25.86 -2.39 -6.73
C LEU A 118 27.12 -2.84 -7.51
N GLN A 119 27.05 -2.93 -8.83
CA GLN A 119 28.19 -3.31 -9.67
C GLN A 119 29.32 -2.28 -9.65
N LYS A 120 29.01 -1.00 -9.68
CA LYS A 120 30.01 0.09 -9.63
C LYS A 120 30.82 0.07 -8.34
N ARG A 121 30.22 -0.33 -7.22
CA ARG A 121 30.87 -0.35 -5.89
C ARG A 121 31.63 -1.66 -5.58
N GLY A 122 31.82 -2.54 -6.55
CA GLY A 122 32.62 -3.75 -6.34
C GLY A 122 31.93 -4.82 -5.48
N VAL A 123 30.61 -4.81 -5.39
CA VAL A 123 29.80 -5.75 -4.58
C VAL A 123 29.70 -7.13 -5.25
N LYS A 124 30.69 -7.53 -6.05
CA LYS A 124 30.78 -8.88 -6.62
C LYS A 124 30.79 -9.99 -5.55
N ILE A 125 31.34 -9.68 -4.38
CA ILE A 125 31.40 -10.60 -3.23
C ILE A 125 29.98 -10.93 -2.71
N PHE A 126 29.07 -9.96 -2.68
CA PHE A 126 27.70 -10.21 -2.22
C PHE A 126 26.86 -10.96 -3.26
N ALA A 127 27.11 -10.74 -4.54
CA ALA A 127 26.40 -11.46 -5.61
C ALA A 127 26.79 -12.96 -5.65
N ALA A 128 28.04 -13.29 -5.38
CA ALA A 128 28.49 -14.69 -5.30
C ALA A 128 27.80 -15.43 -4.13
N ASN A 129 27.78 -14.84 -2.93
CA ASN A 129 27.10 -15.42 -1.78
C ASN A 129 25.57 -15.53 -1.97
N ALA A 130 24.95 -14.60 -2.73
CA ALA A 130 23.53 -14.68 -3.05
C ALA A 130 23.23 -15.83 -4.02
N LEU A 131 24.13 -16.14 -4.95
CA LEU A 131 23.98 -17.24 -5.90
C LEU A 131 24.12 -18.61 -5.20
N ASP A 132 25.00 -18.73 -4.22
CA ASP A 132 25.14 -19.95 -3.42
C ASP A 132 23.90 -20.24 -2.57
N LEU A 133 23.26 -19.19 -2.02
CA LEU A 133 21.97 -19.30 -1.31
C LEU A 133 20.79 -19.67 -2.23
N LEU A 134 20.87 -19.29 -3.52
CA LEU A 134 19.86 -19.66 -4.51
C LEU A 134 19.89 -21.13 -4.91
N ALA A 135 21.04 -21.77 -4.83
CA ALA A 135 21.19 -23.18 -5.17
C ALA A 135 20.53 -24.09 -4.12
N ASP A 136 20.42 -23.62 -2.86
CA ASP A 136 19.95 -24.42 -1.72
C ASP A 136 18.49 -24.16 -1.32
N SER A 137 17.84 -23.09 -1.80
CA SER A 137 16.45 -22.75 -1.40
C SER A 137 15.42 -23.21 -2.42
N ALA A 138 14.70 -24.29 -2.07
CA ALA A 138 13.51 -24.71 -2.77
C ALA A 138 12.45 -23.58 -2.76
N MET A 139 12.10 -23.07 -3.94
CA MET A 139 11.21 -21.91 -4.15
C MET A 139 9.78 -22.03 -3.57
N GLU A 140 9.35 -23.22 -3.16
CA GLU A 140 8.01 -23.45 -2.59
C GLU A 140 7.84 -22.88 -1.17
N GLY A 141 8.92 -22.69 -0.41
CA GLY A 141 8.90 -22.15 0.95
C GLY A 141 8.88 -20.62 1.05
N PHE A 142 9.08 -19.89 -0.05
CA PHE A 142 9.29 -18.42 -0.02
C PHE A 142 7.99 -17.61 0.14
N PHE A 143 6.88 -18.07 -0.39
CA PHE A 143 5.60 -17.36 -0.35
C PHE A 143 4.99 -17.18 1.04
N PRO A 144 4.99 -18.18 1.94
CA PRO A 144 4.48 -17.99 3.30
C PRO A 144 5.30 -16.98 4.10
N VAL A 145 6.61 -16.92 3.87
CA VAL A 145 7.52 -15.97 4.55
C VAL A 145 7.25 -14.54 4.11
N GLN A 146 7.00 -14.29 2.82
CA GLN A 146 6.69 -12.95 2.32
C GLN A 146 5.38 -12.41 2.89
N LYS A 147 4.34 -13.23 2.98
CA LYS A 147 3.06 -12.83 3.57
C LYS A 147 3.24 -12.43 5.03
N ASN A 148 3.87 -13.29 5.82
CA ASN A 148 4.12 -13.04 7.25
C ASN A 148 5.01 -11.81 7.48
N VAL A 149 6.01 -11.58 6.62
CA VAL A 149 6.87 -10.39 6.69
C VAL A 149 6.09 -9.14 6.33
N ALA A 150 5.25 -9.17 5.30
CA ALA A 150 4.43 -8.03 4.91
C ALA A 150 3.37 -7.68 5.97
N GLU A 151 2.71 -8.66 6.56
CA GLU A 151 1.79 -8.50 7.69
C GLU A 151 2.53 -7.95 8.91
N TRP A 152 3.66 -8.56 9.29
CA TRP A 152 4.48 -8.08 10.39
C TRP A 152 4.98 -6.63 10.18
N MET A 153 5.39 -6.26 8.97
CA MET A 153 5.78 -4.89 8.64
C MET A 153 4.58 -3.92 8.69
N GLY A 154 3.40 -4.38 8.25
CA GLY A 154 2.16 -3.63 8.30
C GLY A 154 1.71 -3.34 9.75
N ASP A 155 1.92 -4.31 10.64
CA ASP A 155 1.47 -4.24 12.03
C ASP A 155 2.52 -3.67 13.00
N THR A 156 3.78 -3.60 12.56
CA THR A 156 4.86 -3.19 13.46
C THR A 156 5.11 -1.70 13.41
N ARG A 157 4.70 -0.99 14.47
CA ARG A 157 5.08 0.39 14.76
C ARG A 157 6.22 0.41 15.77
N VAL A 158 7.38 0.93 15.37
CA VAL A 158 8.62 0.88 16.17
C VAL A 158 8.73 2.03 17.18
N HIS A 159 8.02 3.13 16.97
CA HIS A 159 8.06 4.31 17.84
C HIS A 159 6.68 4.96 18.00
N ARG A 160 6.46 5.69 19.12
CA ARG A 160 5.21 6.42 19.44
C ARG A 160 3.93 5.56 19.32
N LYS A 161 3.97 4.33 19.80
CA LYS A 161 2.80 3.41 19.78
C LYS A 161 1.58 4.07 20.42
N GLY A 162 0.44 4.06 19.73
CA GLY A 162 -0.83 4.63 20.20
C GLY A 162 -0.85 6.15 20.37
N LYS A 163 0.14 6.89 19.86
CA LYS A 163 0.24 8.35 19.97
C LYS A 163 0.23 9.01 18.59
N PRO A 164 -0.92 9.11 17.92
CA PRO A 164 -1.05 9.83 16.66
C PRO A 164 -0.82 11.33 16.86
N LEU A 165 -0.47 12.05 15.76
CA LEU A 165 -0.31 13.50 15.81
C LEU A 165 -1.65 14.23 15.71
N ILE A 166 -2.62 13.65 14.97
CA ILE A 166 -3.96 14.23 14.81
C ILE A 166 -4.79 13.94 16.07
N SER A 167 -5.34 14.97 16.68
CA SER A 167 -6.18 14.84 17.86
C SER A 167 -7.61 14.42 17.51
N ARG A 168 -8.36 13.95 18.50
CA ARG A 168 -9.78 13.60 18.34
C ARG A 168 -10.64 14.81 17.93
N GLU A 169 -10.35 15.97 18.50
CA GLU A 169 -11.06 17.23 18.19
C GLU A 169 -10.85 17.63 16.72
N GLN A 170 -9.64 17.43 16.21
CA GLN A 170 -9.33 17.68 14.80
C GLN A 170 -10.09 16.72 13.88
N VAL A 171 -10.18 15.44 14.26
CA VAL A 171 -10.99 14.45 13.52
C VAL A 171 -12.46 14.85 13.51
N LEU A 172 -13.04 15.20 14.67
CA LEU A 172 -14.45 15.63 14.76
C LEU A 172 -14.73 16.87 13.90
N GLY A 173 -13.86 17.90 13.97
CA GLY A 173 -14.00 19.11 13.13
C GLY A 173 -13.82 18.84 11.64
N LEU A 174 -13.12 17.78 11.25
CA LEU A 174 -12.98 17.38 9.86
C LEU A 174 -14.22 16.63 9.36
N LEU A 175 -14.80 15.76 10.19
CA LEU A 175 -16.02 15.01 9.87
C LEU A 175 -17.20 15.91 9.47
N GLU A 176 -17.31 17.10 10.06
CA GLU A 176 -18.34 18.09 9.71
C GLU A 176 -18.24 18.60 8.24
N LYS A 177 -17.06 18.46 7.64
CA LYS A 177 -16.75 18.95 6.29
C LYS A 177 -16.69 17.85 5.24
N MET A 178 -16.75 16.59 5.65
CA MET A 178 -16.61 15.45 4.76
C MET A 178 -17.92 15.09 4.08
N GLU A 179 -17.79 14.58 2.86
CA GLU A 179 -18.90 14.07 2.08
C GLU A 179 -18.63 12.63 1.63
N PRO A 180 -19.67 11.78 1.56
CA PRO A 180 -19.51 10.43 1.01
C PRO A 180 -18.86 10.43 -0.37
N GLY A 181 -17.82 9.61 -0.53
CA GLY A 181 -16.98 9.55 -1.72
C GLY A 181 -15.76 10.47 -1.69
N ASP A 182 -15.47 11.13 -0.57
CA ASP A 182 -14.16 11.74 -0.33
C ASP A 182 -13.10 10.65 -0.17
N ILE A 183 -11.91 10.91 -0.65
CA ILE A 183 -10.76 10.00 -0.54
C ILE A 183 -9.83 10.52 0.55
N LEU A 184 -9.51 9.64 1.46
CA LEU A 184 -8.53 9.86 2.50
C LEU A 184 -7.20 9.25 2.06
N VAL A 185 -6.11 9.98 2.29
CA VAL A 185 -4.77 9.44 2.21
C VAL A 185 -4.12 9.62 3.57
N ALA A 186 -3.68 8.53 4.14
CA ALA A 186 -3.20 8.47 5.51
C ALA A 186 -1.74 8.06 5.60
N ARG A 187 -1.05 8.59 6.59
CA ARG A 187 0.28 8.14 6.98
C ARG A 187 0.37 8.03 8.48
N GLN A 188 0.75 6.89 8.95
CA GLN A 188 1.18 6.66 10.32
C GLN A 188 2.70 6.47 10.32
N ASN A 189 3.41 7.39 10.95
CA ASN A 189 4.86 7.30 11.05
C ASN A 189 5.30 6.06 11.85
N TRP A 190 6.52 5.61 11.59
CA TRP A 190 7.16 4.54 12.35
C TRP A 190 6.58 3.14 12.16
N TYR A 191 5.69 2.96 11.19
CA TYR A 191 5.37 1.62 10.70
C TYR A 191 6.47 1.14 9.75
N LEU A 192 6.89 -0.11 9.89
CA LEU A 192 7.90 -0.69 9.03
C LEU A 192 7.45 -0.73 7.55
N SER A 193 6.15 -0.84 7.29
CA SER A 193 5.58 -0.76 5.94
C SER A 193 5.89 0.57 5.22
N ASN A 194 6.09 1.67 5.95
CA ASN A 194 6.48 2.95 5.35
C ASN A 194 7.85 2.91 4.67
N VAL A 195 8.70 1.95 5.03
CA VAL A 195 10.01 1.77 4.41
C VAL A 195 9.88 1.09 3.04
N GLY A 196 8.85 0.25 2.87
CA GLY A 196 8.62 -0.53 1.65
C GLY A 196 7.63 0.09 0.66
N LEU A 197 6.88 1.13 1.06
CA LEU A 197 5.88 1.75 0.22
C LEU A 197 6.39 3.06 -0.38
N PRO A 198 6.43 3.19 -1.73
CA PRO A 198 6.92 4.40 -2.36
C PRO A 198 5.98 5.58 -2.12
N GLY A 199 6.57 6.75 -1.89
CA GLY A 199 5.84 7.99 -1.71
C GLY A 199 5.52 8.32 -0.26
N PHE A 200 4.92 9.49 -0.06
CA PHE A 200 4.60 9.98 1.28
C PHE A 200 3.32 9.33 1.86
N TRP A 201 2.35 9.01 0.99
CA TRP A 201 1.04 8.49 1.38
C TRP A 201 0.96 6.97 1.17
N PRO A 202 1.22 6.14 2.20
CA PRO A 202 1.24 4.69 2.05
C PRO A 202 -0.15 4.05 2.07
N HIS A 203 -1.19 4.76 2.52
CA HIS A 203 -2.53 4.22 2.68
C HIS A 203 -3.58 5.14 2.06
N ALA A 204 -4.61 4.54 1.47
CA ALA A 204 -5.75 5.25 0.88
C ALA A 204 -7.05 4.56 1.28
N GLU A 205 -8.06 5.38 1.59
CA GLU A 205 -9.36 4.97 2.09
C GLU A 205 -10.46 5.77 1.39
N ILE A 206 -11.70 5.27 1.43
CA ILE A 206 -12.87 6.01 0.96
C ILE A 206 -13.78 6.32 2.14
N TYR A 207 -14.11 7.58 2.31
CA TYR A 207 -15.10 8.00 3.27
C TYR A 207 -16.51 7.72 2.73
N LEU A 208 -17.27 6.96 3.49
CA LEU A 208 -18.66 6.60 3.17
C LEU A 208 -19.67 7.44 3.93
N GLY A 209 -19.28 8.00 5.08
CA GLY A 209 -20.21 8.49 6.09
C GLY A 209 -20.90 7.34 6.82
N ARG A 210 -21.88 7.65 7.66
CA ARG A 210 -22.79 6.66 8.23
C ARG A 210 -23.77 6.18 7.15
N PRO A 211 -24.42 5.02 7.31
CA PRO A 211 -25.39 4.52 6.34
C PRO A 211 -26.48 5.52 5.97
N GLU A 212 -26.98 6.27 6.95
CA GLU A 212 -27.97 7.32 6.71
C GLU A 212 -27.40 8.56 5.97
N GLU A 213 -26.13 8.91 6.20
CA GLU A 213 -25.42 9.99 5.52
C GLU A 213 -25.16 9.60 4.06
N LEU A 214 -24.72 8.37 3.82
CA LEU A 214 -24.55 7.80 2.49
C LEU A 214 -25.87 7.80 1.71
N ALA A 215 -26.95 7.34 2.32
CA ALA A 215 -28.27 7.33 1.70
C ALA A 215 -28.76 8.76 1.39
N ALA A 216 -28.61 9.70 2.31
CA ALA A 216 -29.01 11.09 2.12
C ALA A 216 -28.22 11.76 0.98
N TYR A 217 -26.93 11.41 0.83
CA TYR A 217 -26.08 12.01 -0.20
C TYR A 217 -26.37 11.47 -1.61
N PHE A 218 -26.62 10.16 -1.75
CA PHE A 218 -26.67 9.47 -3.04
C PHE A 218 -28.09 9.10 -3.51
N ASP A 219 -29.01 8.68 -2.64
CA ASP A 219 -30.24 7.99 -3.05
C ASP A 219 -31.21 8.86 -3.84
N ALA A 220 -31.17 10.19 -3.65
CA ALA A 220 -32.01 11.13 -4.36
C ALA A 220 -31.41 11.66 -5.67
N ASP A 221 -30.14 11.35 -5.96
CA ASP A 221 -29.46 11.85 -7.16
C ASP A 221 -29.93 11.11 -8.42
N PRO A 222 -30.40 11.82 -9.47
CA PRO A 222 -30.93 11.18 -10.68
C PRO A 222 -29.91 10.32 -11.42
N GLY A 223 -28.62 10.72 -11.43
CA GLY A 223 -27.55 9.95 -12.07
C GLY A 223 -27.25 8.66 -11.33
N VAL A 224 -27.30 8.69 -9.98
CA VAL A 224 -27.16 7.50 -9.14
C VAL A 224 -28.36 6.57 -9.33
N GLN A 225 -29.58 7.11 -9.36
CA GLN A 225 -30.81 6.34 -9.60
C GLN A 225 -30.76 5.62 -10.95
N ALA A 226 -30.35 6.32 -12.00
CA ALA A 226 -30.18 5.72 -13.32
C ALA A 226 -29.15 4.58 -13.30
N PHE A 227 -27.99 4.80 -12.67
CA PHE A 227 -26.95 3.79 -12.53
C PHE A 227 -27.44 2.54 -11.80
N VAL A 228 -27.99 2.68 -10.58
CA VAL A 228 -28.42 1.51 -9.79
C VAL A 228 -29.64 0.80 -10.38
N SER A 229 -30.51 1.53 -11.09
CA SER A 229 -31.62 0.93 -11.84
C SER A 229 -31.13 0.03 -12.97
N ALA A 230 -30.08 0.44 -13.67
CA ALA A 230 -29.49 -0.32 -14.77
C ALA A 230 -28.78 -1.61 -14.29
N VAL A 231 -28.17 -1.61 -13.11
CA VAL A 231 -27.35 -2.73 -12.63
C VAL A 231 -28.04 -3.61 -11.58
N GLY A 232 -29.08 -3.11 -10.91
CA GLY A 232 -29.68 -3.83 -9.77
C GLY A 232 -31.19 -3.68 -9.64
N GLY A 233 -31.87 -3.04 -10.58
CA GLY A 233 -33.34 -2.92 -10.60
C GLY A 233 -33.94 -2.10 -9.43
N THR A 234 -33.11 -1.33 -8.72
CA THR A 234 -33.52 -0.45 -7.62
C THR A 234 -33.20 1.02 -7.95
N LYS A 235 -33.83 1.96 -7.24
CA LYS A 235 -33.55 3.40 -7.40
C LYS A 235 -32.69 3.99 -6.30
N LYS A 236 -32.26 3.19 -5.33
CA LYS A 236 -31.48 3.68 -4.18
C LYS A 236 -30.14 2.94 -4.08
N LEU A 237 -29.06 3.66 -3.96
CA LEU A 237 -27.74 3.08 -3.76
C LEU A 237 -27.69 2.26 -2.46
N SER A 238 -28.25 2.81 -1.38
CA SER A 238 -28.33 2.13 -0.08
C SER A 238 -29.03 0.77 -0.20
N THR A 239 -30.16 0.70 -0.90
CA THR A 239 -30.90 -0.56 -1.14
C THR A 239 -30.09 -1.52 -2.02
N TYR A 240 -29.43 -0.99 -3.06
CA TYR A 240 -28.57 -1.80 -3.93
C TYR A 240 -27.44 -2.46 -3.15
N LEU A 241 -26.72 -1.69 -2.33
CA LEU A 241 -25.62 -2.22 -1.50
C LEU A 241 -26.12 -3.26 -0.50
N ALA A 242 -27.24 -2.99 0.18
CA ALA A 242 -27.85 -3.91 1.14
C ALA A 242 -28.28 -5.24 0.48
N THR A 243 -28.79 -5.19 -0.75
CA THR A 243 -29.26 -6.38 -1.46
C THR A 243 -28.12 -7.15 -2.10
N ARG A 244 -27.14 -6.44 -2.70
CA ARG A 244 -26.05 -7.06 -3.45
C ARG A 244 -24.94 -7.58 -2.54
N PHE A 245 -24.72 -6.93 -1.39
CA PHE A 245 -23.64 -7.21 -0.44
C PHE A 245 -24.18 -7.28 1.01
N PRO A 246 -25.12 -8.17 1.32
CA PRO A 246 -25.87 -8.13 2.60
C PRO A 246 -24.94 -8.24 3.81
N GLU A 247 -23.94 -9.10 3.79
CA GLU A 247 -23.00 -9.28 4.90
C GLU A 247 -22.12 -8.02 5.10
N LYS A 248 -21.64 -7.44 3.99
CA LYS A 248 -20.85 -6.21 4.04
C LYS A 248 -21.68 -5.02 4.50
N TRP A 249 -22.93 -4.91 4.01
CA TRP A 249 -23.84 -3.85 4.44
C TRP A 249 -24.17 -3.95 5.94
N LYS A 250 -24.40 -5.17 6.42
CA LYS A 250 -24.61 -5.42 7.86
C LYS A 250 -23.38 -5.05 8.68
N ALA A 251 -22.17 -5.40 8.20
CA ALA A 251 -20.93 -5.00 8.84
C ALA A 251 -20.79 -3.48 8.90
N TYR A 252 -21.04 -2.77 7.78
CA TYR A 252 -20.96 -1.31 7.69
C TYR A 252 -21.92 -0.57 8.65
N GLN A 253 -23.06 -1.16 8.98
CA GLN A 253 -24.02 -0.60 9.95
C GLN A 253 -23.56 -0.77 11.42
N GLY A 254 -22.44 -1.43 11.64
CA GLY A 254 -21.89 -1.71 12.96
C GLY A 254 -21.15 -0.54 13.59
N LEU A 255 -20.54 -0.83 14.71
CA LEU A 255 -19.64 0.04 15.45
C LEU A 255 -18.25 -0.59 15.46
N ASP A 256 -17.22 0.23 15.57
CA ASP A 256 -15.86 -0.25 15.78
C ASP A 256 -15.65 -0.70 17.25
N GLY A 257 -14.42 -1.18 17.55
CA GLY A 257 -14.06 -1.63 18.90
C GLY A 257 -14.09 -0.55 19.98
N HIS A 258 -14.27 0.71 19.62
CA HIS A 258 -14.40 1.86 20.51
C HIS A 258 -15.84 2.37 20.63
N GLY A 259 -16.79 1.77 19.91
CA GLY A 259 -18.18 2.15 19.87
C GLY A 259 -18.50 3.29 18.90
N ASP A 260 -17.57 3.65 18.02
CA ASP A 260 -17.77 4.66 16.98
C ASP A 260 -18.42 4.04 15.72
N PRO A 261 -19.35 4.74 15.04
CA PRO A 261 -19.95 4.27 13.81
C PRO A 261 -18.90 4.06 12.72
N LEU A 262 -19.02 2.96 11.97
CA LEU A 262 -18.19 2.69 10.80
C LEU A 262 -18.52 3.68 9.69
N ARG A 263 -17.50 4.34 9.13
CA ARG A 263 -17.66 5.44 8.17
C ARG A 263 -16.70 5.37 6.98
N ILE A 264 -15.73 4.50 7.05
CA ILE A 264 -14.61 4.43 6.11
C ILE A 264 -14.52 3.00 5.60
N ILE A 265 -14.26 2.84 4.31
CA ILE A 265 -13.90 1.56 3.70
C ILE A 265 -12.44 1.62 3.27
N GLU A 266 -11.70 0.60 3.62
CA GLU A 266 -10.27 0.48 3.35
C GLU A 266 -9.88 -0.95 2.98
N ALA A 267 -8.72 -1.10 2.34
CA ALA A 267 -8.11 -2.39 2.07
C ALA A 267 -6.87 -2.57 2.96
N ILE A 268 -6.92 -3.56 3.80
CA ILE A 268 -5.84 -3.95 4.73
C ILE A 268 -5.38 -5.38 4.43
N SER A 269 -4.43 -5.89 5.19
CA SER A 269 -3.87 -7.25 5.01
C SER A 269 -4.93 -8.35 5.06
N GLU A 270 -5.97 -8.17 5.88
CA GLU A 270 -7.10 -9.09 6.06
C GLU A 270 -8.16 -8.97 4.95
N GLY A 271 -8.05 -7.95 4.11
CA GLY A 271 -8.97 -7.69 3.00
C GLY A 271 -9.68 -6.35 3.13
N VAL A 272 -10.83 -6.22 2.48
CA VAL A 272 -11.67 -5.01 2.56
C VAL A 272 -12.39 -4.97 3.89
N SER A 273 -12.19 -3.88 4.65
CA SER A 273 -12.72 -3.66 5.99
C SER A 273 -13.44 -2.32 6.09
N PHE A 274 -14.28 -2.18 7.11
CA PHE A 274 -14.90 -0.92 7.50
C PHE A 274 -14.33 -0.48 8.84
N THR A 275 -14.01 0.81 8.96
CA THR A 275 -13.44 1.39 10.18
C THR A 275 -14.16 2.65 10.62
N GLY A 276 -14.05 2.97 11.90
CA GLY A 276 -14.52 4.22 12.47
C GLY A 276 -13.54 5.37 12.19
N ALA A 277 -14.02 6.60 12.41
CA ALA A 277 -13.21 7.79 12.21
C ALA A 277 -11.98 7.88 13.12
N GLU A 278 -12.09 7.36 14.35
CA GLU A 278 -10.94 7.30 15.27
C GLU A 278 -9.81 6.44 14.71
N HIS A 279 -10.12 5.32 14.08
CA HIS A 279 -9.13 4.42 13.50
C HIS A 279 -8.53 4.98 12.21
N GLY A 280 -9.36 5.32 11.21
CA GLY A 280 -8.89 5.73 9.88
C GLY A 280 -8.31 7.14 9.84
N MET A 281 -8.83 8.08 10.65
CA MET A 281 -8.44 9.48 10.54
C MET A 281 -7.50 9.98 11.64
N ARG A 282 -7.43 9.30 12.79
CA ARG A 282 -6.53 9.66 13.87
C ARG A 282 -5.14 9.07 13.66
N VAL A 283 -4.45 9.62 12.70
CA VAL A 283 -3.13 9.21 12.19
C VAL A 283 -2.09 10.31 12.41
N ASP A 284 -0.88 10.16 11.89
CA ASP A 284 0.13 11.22 12.01
C ASP A 284 -0.03 12.30 10.92
N TYR A 285 -0.41 11.89 9.70
CA TYR A 285 -0.74 12.80 8.59
C TYR A 285 -1.97 12.29 7.87
N LEU A 286 -2.87 13.19 7.55
CA LEU A 286 -4.10 12.91 6.81
C LEU A 286 -4.29 13.95 5.72
N GLY A 287 -4.51 13.49 4.50
CA GLY A 287 -4.98 14.30 3.39
C GLY A 287 -6.39 13.90 3.03
N VAL A 288 -7.27 14.88 2.82
CA VAL A 288 -8.62 14.64 2.32
C VAL A 288 -8.74 15.25 0.93
N MET A 289 -9.14 14.42 -0.03
CA MET A 289 -9.35 14.84 -1.40
C MET A 289 -10.80 14.63 -1.77
N ARG A 290 -11.44 15.69 -2.30
CA ARG A 290 -12.78 15.60 -2.88
C ARG A 290 -12.66 15.46 -4.39
N PRO A 291 -12.89 14.24 -4.95
CA PRO A 291 -12.86 14.05 -6.39
C PRO A 291 -13.93 14.91 -7.08
N ARG A 292 -13.54 15.58 -8.17
CA ARG A 292 -14.46 16.35 -9.02
C ARG A 292 -15.23 15.42 -9.97
N LEU A 293 -15.89 14.43 -9.38
CA LEU A 293 -16.69 13.43 -10.09
C LEU A 293 -18.17 13.67 -9.85
N SER A 294 -19.00 13.17 -10.77
CA SER A 294 -20.45 13.11 -10.54
C SER A 294 -20.76 12.18 -9.35
N LYS A 295 -21.92 12.38 -8.70
CA LYS A 295 -22.36 11.44 -7.65
C LYS A 295 -22.52 10.02 -8.19
N ALA A 296 -22.94 9.87 -9.45
CA ALA A 296 -23.01 8.57 -10.10
C ALA A 296 -21.65 7.89 -10.21
N ASP A 297 -20.58 8.60 -10.55
CA ASP A 297 -19.24 8.02 -10.66
C ASP A 297 -18.64 7.71 -9.28
N LYS A 298 -18.89 8.55 -8.27
CA LYS A 298 -18.56 8.25 -6.89
C LYS A 298 -19.29 6.98 -6.40
N ALA A 299 -20.59 6.85 -6.71
CA ALA A 299 -21.38 5.67 -6.38
C ALA A 299 -20.83 4.40 -7.05
N LYS A 300 -20.41 4.47 -8.33
CA LYS A 300 -19.76 3.34 -9.01
C LYS A 300 -18.47 2.92 -8.31
N ALA A 301 -17.63 3.87 -7.87
CA ALA A 301 -16.41 3.59 -7.13
C ALA A 301 -16.71 2.89 -5.79
N ILE A 302 -17.71 3.39 -5.05
CA ILE A 302 -18.15 2.79 -3.78
C ILE A 302 -18.68 1.36 -4.00
N VAL A 303 -19.53 1.14 -5.00
CA VAL A 303 -20.02 -0.22 -5.34
C VAL A 303 -18.88 -1.18 -5.66
N ARG A 304 -17.81 -0.69 -6.27
CA ARG A 304 -16.64 -1.52 -6.59
C ARG A 304 -15.78 -1.83 -5.35
N ALA A 305 -15.81 -0.96 -4.36
CA ALA A 305 -15.06 -1.15 -3.10
C ALA A 305 -15.78 -2.11 -2.14
N PHE A 306 -17.14 -2.14 -2.16
CA PHE A 306 -17.95 -3.08 -1.39
C PHE A 306 -17.76 -4.53 -1.88
#